data_497a0b21f0244fd0c15f1f760abceaba
#
_entry.id   497a0b21f0244fd0c15f1f760abceaba
#
_cell.length_a   1.000
_cell.length_b   1.000
_cell.length_c   1.000
_cell.angle_alpha   90.00
_cell.angle_beta   90.00
_cell.angle_gamma   90.00
#
_symmetry.space_group_name_H-M   'P 1'
#
loop_
_entity.id
_entity.type
_entity.pdbx_description
1 polymer ?
#
loop_
_entity_poly.entity_id
_entity_poly.type
_entity_poly.pdbx_seq_one_letter_code
_entity_poly.pdbx_strand_id
1 'polypeptide(L)'
;MSETEYDVIVAGYGPVGETCANLLGYYGIKALILDKEKNTYPLPRAITWDAECQRAMSHCEFLSEVKTRKIRGVDNKDANKKSIMKITMEGFDTYNYQHRILFIHQPQFDEAHRENAKKYPTNTIKTGSELLAVNEVNGIINCTYKNVDTDEKFTVKSKYLLACDGANSTVRKLNGIKLNSLDADESWMVVDGYTKSSFECFAEIDAIQYCNPARPTTIIQGVENCFRFEIAYMPGDTIEEIQKEKVFRKYIDEWIGDNEVEFSRTAVYSFHAAAAEKWSIGNIFLLGDAAHQMPPFMGQGMNSGCRDAENLLWKINGVLKGLYPPKILASYESERKPHVARITRAAIKMGSVINAKNKFKALIRNTALRIQGYIKGNENIFPILNGNRLGNGIHKCLK
;
A
#
# COMPACT_ATOMS: atom_id res chain seq x y z
N MET A 1 34.99 -4.14 -18.84
CA MET A 1 33.76 -3.82 -18.11
C MET A 1 33.93 -4.37 -16.70
N SER A 2 33.79 -3.56 -15.64
CA SER A 2 33.87 -4.09 -14.27
C SER A 2 32.69 -5.03 -14.06
N GLU A 3 32.98 -6.26 -13.63
CA GLU A 3 31.96 -7.28 -13.37
C GLU A 3 31.07 -6.82 -12.21
N THR A 4 29.76 -6.79 -12.41
CA THR A 4 28.80 -6.52 -11.34
C THR A 4 28.51 -7.81 -10.59
N GLU A 5 28.44 -7.74 -9.26
CA GLU A 5 28.11 -8.92 -8.43
C GLU A 5 26.64 -9.31 -8.56
N TYR A 6 25.77 -8.30 -8.75
CA TYR A 6 24.32 -8.44 -8.89
C TYR A 6 23.80 -7.67 -10.10
N ASP A 7 22.70 -8.12 -10.67
CA ASP A 7 21.98 -7.31 -11.67
C ASP A 7 21.19 -6.21 -10.99
N VAL A 8 20.55 -6.52 -9.87
CA VAL A 8 19.67 -5.59 -9.13
C VAL A 8 19.95 -5.64 -7.64
N ILE A 9 20.00 -4.47 -6.99
CA ILE A 9 19.91 -4.34 -5.53
C ILE A 9 18.53 -3.79 -5.19
N VAL A 10 17.85 -4.40 -4.22
CA VAL A 10 16.59 -3.91 -3.62
C VAL A 10 16.91 -3.40 -2.23
N ALA A 11 16.69 -2.12 -1.97
CA ALA A 11 16.84 -1.51 -0.66
C ALA A 11 15.47 -1.42 0.01
N GLY A 12 15.27 -2.15 1.10
CA GLY A 12 14.01 -2.34 1.81
C GLY A 12 13.30 -3.63 1.42
N TYR A 13 12.84 -4.39 2.44
CA TYR A 13 12.17 -5.67 2.28
C TYR A 13 10.81 -5.68 2.99
N GLY A 14 10.05 -4.56 2.84
CA GLY A 14 8.62 -4.50 3.11
C GLY A 14 7.82 -4.95 1.90
N PRO A 15 6.47 -4.82 1.88
CA PRO A 15 5.58 -5.38 0.85
C PRO A 15 5.99 -5.10 -0.60
N VAL A 16 6.54 -3.90 -0.88
CA VAL A 16 7.01 -3.54 -2.23
C VAL A 16 8.34 -4.22 -2.55
N GLY A 17 9.27 -4.27 -1.59
CA GLY A 17 10.53 -4.99 -1.75
C GLY A 17 10.35 -6.50 -1.86
N GLU A 18 9.38 -7.05 -1.13
CA GLU A 18 8.97 -8.45 -1.22
C GLU A 18 8.39 -8.77 -2.60
N THR A 19 7.54 -7.88 -3.12
CA THR A 19 7.02 -7.97 -4.49
C THR A 19 8.17 -7.94 -5.51
N CYS A 20 9.14 -7.03 -5.34
CA CYS A 20 10.33 -6.97 -6.19
C CYS A 20 11.14 -8.27 -6.12
N ALA A 21 11.41 -8.79 -4.93
CA ALA A 21 12.19 -10.01 -4.75
C ALA A 21 11.54 -11.23 -5.43
N ASN A 22 10.22 -11.37 -5.30
CA ASN A 22 9.47 -12.44 -5.96
C ASN A 22 9.51 -12.32 -7.49
N LEU A 23 9.27 -11.14 -8.04
CA LEU A 23 9.30 -10.93 -9.49
C LEU A 23 10.72 -11.08 -10.07
N LEU A 24 11.76 -10.60 -9.36
CA LEU A 24 13.15 -10.78 -9.78
C LEU A 24 13.52 -12.27 -9.80
N GLY A 25 13.14 -13.01 -8.75
CA GLY A 25 13.33 -14.45 -8.67
C GLY A 25 12.60 -15.17 -9.80
N TYR A 26 11.35 -14.86 -10.05
CA TYR A 26 10.56 -15.41 -11.16
C TYR A 26 11.21 -15.16 -12.54
N TYR A 27 11.80 -13.97 -12.74
CA TYR A 27 12.52 -13.65 -13.99
C TYR A 27 13.93 -14.25 -14.05
N GLY A 28 14.43 -14.86 -12.99
CA GLY A 28 15.78 -15.41 -12.91
C GLY A 28 16.89 -14.34 -12.85
N ILE A 29 16.57 -13.15 -12.36
CA ILE A 29 17.50 -12.02 -12.24
C ILE A 29 18.28 -12.15 -10.94
N LYS A 30 19.60 -12.00 -10.99
CA LYS A 30 20.48 -12.07 -9.81
C LYS A 30 20.30 -10.82 -8.94
N ALA A 31 19.70 -10.97 -7.78
CA ALA A 31 19.31 -9.86 -6.92
C ALA A 31 19.90 -9.95 -5.51
N LEU A 32 20.27 -8.79 -4.95
CA LEU A 32 20.57 -8.60 -3.53
C LEU A 32 19.46 -7.79 -2.89
N ILE A 33 18.80 -8.36 -1.88
CA ILE A 33 17.74 -7.73 -1.13
C ILE A 33 18.27 -7.36 0.25
N LEU A 34 18.23 -6.07 0.59
CA LEU A 34 18.71 -5.52 1.84
C LEU A 34 17.56 -4.97 2.67
N ASP A 35 17.50 -5.31 3.95
CA ASP A 35 16.61 -4.64 4.90
C ASP A 35 17.35 -4.40 6.22
N LYS A 36 17.22 -3.22 6.80
CA LYS A 36 17.75 -2.90 8.13
C LYS A 36 17.06 -3.68 9.23
N GLU A 37 15.75 -3.98 9.05
CA GLU A 37 14.99 -4.79 9.98
C GLU A 37 15.33 -6.28 9.79
N LYS A 38 15.44 -7.01 10.89
CA LYS A 38 15.73 -8.45 10.84
C LYS A 38 14.49 -9.27 10.54
N ASN A 39 13.36 -8.85 11.05
CA ASN A 39 12.10 -9.56 11.03
C ASN A 39 11.04 -8.78 10.25
N THR A 40 10.00 -9.48 9.85
CA THR A 40 8.77 -8.87 9.32
C THR A 40 8.15 -7.94 10.36
N TYR A 41 7.60 -6.82 9.91
CA TYR A 41 6.89 -5.93 10.81
C TYR A 41 5.64 -6.62 11.38
N PRO A 42 5.51 -6.76 12.71
CA PRO A 42 4.50 -7.66 13.29
C PRO A 42 3.07 -7.10 13.28
N LEU A 43 2.90 -5.81 12.98
CA LEU A 43 1.61 -5.15 13.07
C LEU A 43 1.03 -4.84 11.68
N PRO A 44 -0.26 -5.13 11.42
CA PRO A 44 -0.87 -4.94 10.12
C PRO A 44 -1.02 -3.44 9.81
N ARG A 45 -0.44 -2.97 8.71
CA ARG A 45 -0.66 -1.63 8.15
C ARG A 45 -1.69 -1.68 7.03
N ALA A 46 -1.40 -2.43 5.98
CA ALA A 46 -2.34 -2.71 4.89
C ALA A 46 -3.28 -3.85 5.27
N ILE A 47 -4.49 -3.78 4.73
CA ILE A 47 -5.53 -4.81 4.94
C ILE A 47 -6.20 -5.23 3.64
N THR A 48 -5.86 -4.59 2.52
CA THR A 48 -6.49 -4.84 1.22
C THR A 48 -5.46 -5.13 0.14
N TRP A 49 -5.79 -6.08 -0.73
CA TRP A 49 -5.00 -6.47 -1.88
C TRP A 49 -5.90 -6.48 -3.12
N ASP A 50 -5.60 -5.63 -4.11
CA ASP A 50 -6.46 -5.44 -5.26
C ASP A 50 -6.14 -6.36 -6.44
N ALA A 51 -7.05 -6.39 -7.40
CA ALA A 51 -7.00 -7.30 -8.55
C ALA A 51 -5.75 -7.16 -9.41
N GLU A 52 -5.21 -5.95 -9.57
CA GLU A 52 -3.99 -5.74 -10.37
C GLU A 52 -2.77 -6.33 -9.67
N CYS A 53 -2.67 -6.14 -8.34
CA CYS A 53 -1.60 -6.74 -7.56
C CYS A 53 -1.72 -8.27 -7.50
N GLN A 54 -2.95 -8.82 -7.39
CA GLN A 54 -3.19 -10.26 -7.48
C GLN A 54 -2.71 -10.80 -8.83
N ARG A 55 -3.00 -10.11 -9.93
CA ARG A 55 -2.55 -10.47 -11.27
C ARG A 55 -1.02 -10.40 -11.39
N ALA A 56 -0.41 -9.33 -10.89
CA ALA A 56 1.04 -9.17 -10.93
C ALA A 56 1.77 -10.31 -10.24
N MET A 57 1.19 -10.82 -9.14
CA MET A 57 1.75 -11.89 -8.34
C MET A 57 1.22 -13.29 -8.68
N SER A 58 0.35 -13.41 -9.70
CA SER A 58 -0.24 -14.71 -10.09
C SER A 58 0.78 -15.76 -10.56
N HIS A 59 2.00 -15.33 -10.87
CA HIS A 59 3.12 -16.21 -11.22
C HIS A 59 3.81 -16.82 -9.99
N CYS A 60 3.53 -16.29 -8.81
CA CYS A 60 4.13 -16.74 -7.56
C CYS A 60 3.16 -17.68 -6.85
N GLU A 61 3.62 -18.88 -6.54
CA GLU A 61 2.77 -19.96 -6.01
C GLU A 61 2.28 -19.73 -4.57
N PHE A 62 2.81 -18.72 -3.87
CA PHE A 62 2.48 -18.46 -2.46
C PHE A 62 1.03 -18.02 -2.21
N LEU A 63 0.29 -17.63 -3.23
CA LEU A 63 -1.10 -17.15 -3.10
C LEU A 63 -2.04 -18.16 -2.44
N SER A 64 -1.79 -19.45 -2.62
CA SER A 64 -2.56 -20.53 -2.00
C SER A 64 -2.30 -20.67 -0.50
N GLU A 65 -1.20 -20.14 -0.01
CA GLU A 65 -0.79 -20.21 1.40
C GLU A 65 -1.32 -19.03 2.23
N VAL A 66 -1.73 -17.94 1.56
CA VAL A 66 -2.24 -16.73 2.22
C VAL A 66 -3.74 -16.82 2.44
N LYS A 67 -4.17 -16.74 3.69
CA LYS A 67 -5.59 -16.61 3.99
C LYS A 67 -6.11 -15.26 3.53
N THR A 68 -7.12 -15.28 2.67
CA THR A 68 -7.75 -14.09 2.13
C THR A 68 -9.27 -14.16 2.28
N ARG A 69 -9.93 -13.01 2.25
CA ARG A 69 -11.38 -12.92 2.23
C ARG A 69 -11.84 -11.88 1.20
N LYS A 70 -12.79 -12.24 0.35
CA LYS A 70 -13.41 -11.30 -0.60
C LYS A 70 -14.17 -10.23 0.15
N ILE A 71 -14.05 -8.98 -0.26
CA ILE A 71 -14.86 -7.88 0.28
C ILE A 71 -16.25 -7.92 -0.37
N ARG A 72 -17.31 -8.05 0.43
CA ARG A 72 -18.70 -7.99 -0.03
C ARG A 72 -19.16 -6.56 -0.30
N GLY A 73 -18.70 -5.61 0.48
CA GLY A 73 -19.03 -4.20 0.26
C GLY A 73 -18.63 -3.27 1.37
N VAL A 74 -18.94 -1.99 1.13
CA VAL A 74 -18.70 -0.87 2.06
C VAL A 74 -20.00 -0.11 2.23
N ASP A 75 -20.44 0.17 3.47
CA ASP A 75 -21.58 1.02 3.76
C ASP A 75 -21.13 2.36 4.38
N ASN A 76 -21.49 3.44 3.75
CA ASN A 76 -21.28 4.78 4.29
C ASN A 76 -22.50 5.17 5.12
N LYS A 77 -22.32 5.38 6.43
CA LYS A 77 -23.38 5.68 7.39
C LYS A 77 -23.27 7.11 7.90
N ASP A 78 -24.42 7.76 8.12
CA ASP A 78 -24.46 9.08 8.76
C ASP A 78 -24.34 8.99 10.30
N ALA A 79 -24.40 10.14 10.98
CA ALA A 79 -24.31 10.22 12.45
C ALA A 79 -25.41 9.46 13.20
N ASN A 80 -26.52 9.14 12.53
CA ASN A 80 -27.61 8.32 13.07
C ASN A 80 -27.49 6.85 12.64
N LYS A 81 -26.32 6.41 12.13
CA LYS A 81 -26.05 5.08 11.60
C LYS A 81 -26.93 4.67 10.40
N LYS A 82 -27.66 5.61 9.79
CA LYS A 82 -28.44 5.35 8.57
C LYS A 82 -27.52 5.33 7.36
N SER A 83 -27.73 4.37 6.46
CA SER A 83 -26.96 4.29 5.21
C SER A 83 -27.16 5.57 4.37
N ILE A 84 -26.04 6.12 3.94
CA ILE A 84 -25.97 7.22 2.97
C ILE A 84 -25.79 6.64 1.58
N MET A 85 -24.90 5.64 1.47
CA MET A 85 -24.53 4.99 0.23
C MET A 85 -23.89 3.64 0.54
N LYS A 86 -24.43 2.56 -0.01
CA LYS A 86 -23.86 1.21 0.09
C LYS A 86 -23.24 0.84 -1.26
N ILE A 87 -21.99 0.39 -1.23
CA ILE A 87 -21.27 -0.09 -2.41
C ILE A 87 -21.12 -1.59 -2.25
N THR A 88 -21.76 -2.37 -3.11
CA THR A 88 -21.60 -3.83 -3.16
C THR A 88 -20.49 -4.20 -4.12
N MET A 89 -19.72 -5.22 -3.77
CA MET A 89 -18.59 -5.72 -4.57
C MET A 89 -18.80 -7.19 -4.98
N GLU A 90 -19.89 -7.81 -4.55
CA GLU A 90 -20.26 -9.17 -4.94
C GLU A 90 -20.64 -9.22 -6.42
N GLY A 91 -20.25 -10.30 -7.09
CA GLY A 91 -20.59 -10.55 -8.50
C GLY A 91 -19.73 -9.77 -9.53
N PHE A 92 -18.78 -8.97 -9.08
CA PHE A 92 -17.89 -8.24 -9.98
C PHE A 92 -16.50 -8.88 -10.00
N ASP A 93 -16.33 -9.92 -10.82
CA ASP A 93 -14.99 -10.30 -11.24
C ASP A 93 -14.45 -9.23 -12.19
N THR A 94 -13.18 -8.90 -12.01
CA THR A 94 -12.50 -7.97 -12.91
C THR A 94 -12.23 -8.66 -14.26
N TYR A 95 -12.00 -7.88 -15.32
CA TYR A 95 -11.68 -8.41 -16.65
C TYR A 95 -10.40 -9.28 -16.68
N ASN A 96 -9.56 -9.21 -15.65
CA ASN A 96 -8.38 -10.06 -15.48
C ASN A 96 -8.65 -11.32 -14.63
N TYR A 97 -9.92 -11.66 -14.38
CA TYR A 97 -10.38 -12.84 -13.63
C TYR A 97 -9.90 -12.88 -12.16
N GLN A 98 -9.49 -11.76 -11.61
CA GLN A 98 -9.12 -11.65 -10.19
C GLN A 98 -10.27 -11.01 -9.40
N HIS A 99 -10.33 -11.32 -8.11
CA HIS A 99 -11.29 -10.66 -7.24
C HIS A 99 -10.93 -9.18 -7.10
N ARG A 100 -11.94 -8.31 -7.16
CA ARG A 100 -11.73 -6.86 -7.15
C ARG A 100 -10.84 -6.41 -5.99
N ILE A 101 -11.15 -6.84 -4.77
CA ILE A 101 -10.37 -6.57 -3.57
C ILE A 101 -10.47 -7.78 -2.64
N LEU A 102 -9.33 -8.20 -2.10
CA LEU A 102 -9.23 -9.18 -1.04
C LEU A 102 -8.79 -8.49 0.25
N PHE A 103 -9.36 -8.90 1.38
CA PHE A 103 -8.74 -8.67 2.68
C PHE A 103 -7.57 -9.62 2.87
N ILE A 104 -6.53 -9.13 3.51
CA ILE A 104 -5.35 -9.86 3.93
C ILE A 104 -5.04 -9.53 5.39
N HIS A 105 -4.35 -10.44 6.06
CA HIS A 105 -3.64 -10.14 7.31
C HIS A 105 -2.17 -9.88 6.95
N GLN A 106 -1.77 -8.61 6.91
CA GLN A 106 -0.48 -8.22 6.33
C GLN A 106 0.73 -8.99 6.90
N PRO A 107 0.90 -9.22 8.21
CA PRO A 107 2.05 -9.98 8.71
C PRO A 107 2.18 -11.38 8.11
N GLN A 108 1.07 -12.12 7.98
CA GLN A 108 1.05 -13.45 7.34
C GLN A 108 1.32 -13.35 5.82
N PHE A 109 0.79 -12.32 5.20
CA PHE A 109 1.01 -12.02 3.78
C PHE A 109 2.49 -11.71 3.49
N ASP A 110 3.11 -10.87 4.30
CA ASP A 110 4.53 -10.52 4.19
C ASP A 110 5.41 -11.76 4.45
N GLU A 111 5.08 -12.59 5.45
CA GLU A 111 5.81 -13.83 5.71
C GLU A 111 5.75 -14.80 4.53
N ALA A 112 4.56 -15.05 3.97
CA ALA A 112 4.40 -15.90 2.78
C ALA A 112 5.17 -15.35 1.56
N HIS A 113 5.16 -14.04 1.35
CA HIS A 113 5.97 -13.37 0.33
C HIS A 113 7.46 -13.63 0.52
N ARG A 114 7.97 -13.49 1.75
CA ARG A 114 9.38 -13.69 2.09
C ARG A 114 9.79 -15.14 1.92
N GLU A 115 8.98 -16.09 2.37
CA GLU A 115 9.25 -17.51 2.20
C GLU A 115 9.27 -17.91 0.73
N ASN A 116 8.35 -17.37 -0.09
CA ASN A 116 8.38 -17.64 -1.52
C ASN A 116 9.62 -17.05 -2.20
N ALA A 117 10.03 -15.83 -1.83
CA ALA A 117 11.21 -15.19 -2.40
C ALA A 117 12.52 -15.95 -2.09
N LYS A 118 12.60 -16.67 -0.96
CA LYS A 118 13.72 -17.53 -0.60
C LYS A 118 13.85 -18.78 -1.48
N LYS A 119 12.76 -19.23 -2.13
CA LYS A 119 12.77 -20.38 -3.04
C LYS A 119 13.59 -20.12 -4.32
N TYR A 120 13.84 -18.85 -4.65
CA TYR A 120 14.59 -18.48 -5.85
C TYR A 120 16.09 -18.41 -5.59
N PRO A 121 16.92 -19.26 -6.21
CA PRO A 121 18.37 -19.29 -5.97
C PRO A 121 19.10 -18.04 -6.47
N THR A 122 18.45 -17.22 -7.29
CA THR A 122 18.98 -15.94 -7.77
C THR A 122 18.87 -14.81 -6.75
N ASN A 123 18.10 -15.01 -5.70
CA ASN A 123 17.94 -14.02 -4.63
C ASN A 123 18.97 -14.25 -3.52
N THR A 124 19.70 -13.20 -3.18
CA THR A 124 20.51 -13.12 -1.95
C THR A 124 19.79 -12.16 -0.99
N ILE A 125 19.19 -12.69 0.08
CA ILE A 125 18.42 -11.88 1.04
C ILE A 125 19.27 -11.66 2.29
N LYS A 126 19.48 -10.39 2.66
CA LYS A 126 20.22 -9.95 3.85
C LYS A 126 19.38 -9.00 4.69
N THR A 127 18.65 -9.54 5.64
CA THR A 127 17.99 -8.76 6.71
C THR A 127 19.00 -8.36 7.78
N GLY A 128 18.70 -7.35 8.60
CA GLY A 128 19.67 -6.75 9.51
C GLY A 128 20.82 -6.04 8.76
N SER A 129 20.55 -5.53 7.55
CA SER A 129 21.53 -4.90 6.68
C SER A 129 21.07 -3.52 6.24
N GLU A 130 21.69 -2.48 6.79
CA GLU A 130 21.32 -1.08 6.58
C GLU A 130 22.13 -0.47 5.42
N LEU A 131 21.45 0.05 4.40
CA LEU A 131 22.09 0.80 3.33
C LEU A 131 22.58 2.14 3.85
N LEU A 132 23.89 2.42 3.66
CA LEU A 132 24.56 3.62 4.12
C LEU A 132 24.86 4.61 3.00
N ALA A 133 25.27 4.09 1.84
CA ALA A 133 25.66 4.93 0.70
C ALA A 133 25.33 4.24 -0.61
N VAL A 134 25.01 5.06 -1.60
CA VAL A 134 24.82 4.60 -2.97
C VAL A 134 25.31 5.72 -3.92
N ASN A 135 26.07 5.32 -4.92
CA ASN A 135 26.46 6.20 -6.02
C ASN A 135 26.52 5.41 -7.33
N GLU A 136 26.28 6.08 -8.42
CA GLU A 136 26.41 5.53 -9.76
C GLU A 136 27.66 6.08 -10.43
N VAL A 137 28.51 5.19 -10.94
CA VAL A 137 29.73 5.55 -11.69
C VAL A 137 29.74 4.75 -12.99
N ASN A 138 29.75 5.43 -14.11
CA ASN A 138 29.76 4.82 -15.45
C ASN A 138 28.64 3.77 -15.68
N GLY A 139 27.43 4.06 -15.18
CA GLY A 139 26.27 3.16 -15.29
C GLY A 139 26.29 1.94 -14.33
N ILE A 140 27.23 1.93 -13.39
CA ILE A 140 27.33 0.87 -12.36
C ILE A 140 26.99 1.49 -11.00
N ILE A 141 26.08 0.86 -10.29
CA ILE A 141 25.72 1.20 -8.91
C ILE A 141 26.78 0.62 -7.97
N ASN A 142 27.35 1.47 -7.12
CA ASN A 142 28.14 1.06 -5.97
C ASN A 142 27.31 1.31 -4.72
N CYS A 143 26.98 0.24 -3.99
CA CYS A 143 26.16 0.28 -2.78
C CYS A 143 27.00 -0.16 -1.59
N THR A 144 27.02 0.68 -0.54
CA THR A 144 27.63 0.32 0.75
C THR A 144 26.52 0.10 1.77
N TYR A 145 26.53 -1.04 2.44
CA TYR A 145 25.65 -1.36 3.54
C TYR A 145 26.43 -1.89 4.74
N LYS A 146 25.83 -1.88 5.91
CA LYS A 146 26.40 -2.47 7.12
C LYS A 146 25.47 -3.52 7.73
N ASN A 147 26.07 -4.51 8.38
CA ASN A 147 25.32 -5.37 9.29
C ASN A 147 25.00 -4.59 10.58
N VAL A 148 23.74 -4.59 11.00
CA VAL A 148 23.27 -3.78 12.16
C VAL A 148 23.78 -4.29 13.49
N ASP A 149 24.20 -5.55 13.58
CA ASP A 149 24.71 -6.16 14.82
C ASP A 149 26.20 -5.95 14.99
N THR A 150 26.95 -6.10 13.90
CA THR A 150 28.43 -6.11 13.94
C THR A 150 29.05 -4.80 13.47
N ASP A 151 28.24 -3.88 12.92
CA ASP A 151 28.68 -2.64 12.21
C ASP A 151 29.67 -2.90 11.06
N GLU A 152 29.88 -4.17 10.68
CA GLU A 152 30.73 -4.54 9.55
C GLU A 152 30.14 -4.00 8.25
N LYS A 153 31.00 -3.35 7.43
CA LYS A 153 30.60 -2.70 6.19
C LYS A 153 30.98 -3.53 4.98
N PHE A 154 30.09 -3.55 4.03
CA PHE A 154 30.25 -4.25 2.75
C PHE A 154 29.99 -3.28 1.60
N THR A 155 30.75 -3.43 0.52
CA THR A 155 30.49 -2.68 -0.72
C THR A 155 30.29 -3.67 -1.85
N VAL A 156 29.20 -3.49 -2.59
CA VAL A 156 28.76 -4.39 -3.68
C VAL A 156 28.40 -3.55 -4.92
N LYS A 157 28.43 -4.18 -6.08
CA LYS A 157 28.13 -3.55 -7.36
C LYS A 157 26.92 -4.19 -8.03
N SER A 158 26.08 -3.36 -8.65
CA SER A 158 24.95 -3.82 -9.46
C SER A 158 24.71 -2.94 -10.67
N LYS A 159 23.87 -3.41 -11.59
CA LYS A 159 23.42 -2.61 -12.74
C LYS A 159 22.32 -1.62 -12.32
N TYR A 160 21.41 -2.05 -11.45
CA TYR A 160 20.26 -1.27 -11.02
C TYR A 160 20.08 -1.30 -9.51
N LEU A 161 19.46 -0.24 -8.96
CA LEU A 161 19.02 -0.18 -7.57
C LEU A 161 17.55 0.24 -7.50
N LEU A 162 16.76 -0.54 -6.74
CA LEU A 162 15.36 -0.30 -6.46
C LEU A 162 15.21 0.14 -5.01
N ALA A 163 14.81 1.37 -4.79
CA ALA A 163 14.56 1.93 -3.46
C ALA A 163 13.11 1.62 -3.03
N CYS A 164 12.97 0.59 -2.22
CA CYS A 164 11.73 0.16 -1.56
C CYS A 164 11.77 0.44 -0.04
N ASP A 165 12.61 1.39 0.39
CA ASP A 165 12.99 1.69 1.77
C ASP A 165 12.01 2.64 2.49
N GLY A 166 10.81 2.77 1.95
CA GLY A 166 9.65 3.38 2.60
C GLY A 166 9.66 4.90 2.67
N ALA A 167 8.74 5.44 3.46
CA ALA A 167 8.46 6.88 3.54
C ALA A 167 9.69 7.75 3.87
N ASN A 168 10.57 7.22 4.73
CA ASN A 168 11.81 7.89 5.16
C ASN A 168 13.03 7.56 4.29
N SER A 169 12.81 7.07 3.08
CA SER A 169 13.82 6.56 2.15
C SER A 169 15.20 7.21 2.27
N THR A 170 16.18 6.40 2.64
CA THR A 170 17.60 6.77 2.68
C THR A 170 18.12 6.99 1.27
N VAL A 171 17.76 6.12 0.34
CA VAL A 171 18.18 6.22 -1.06
C VAL A 171 17.71 7.54 -1.68
N ARG A 172 16.43 7.91 -1.46
CA ARG A 172 15.89 9.19 -1.96
C ARG A 172 16.69 10.38 -1.42
N LYS A 173 16.96 10.38 -0.10
CA LYS A 173 17.70 11.47 0.56
C LYS A 173 19.15 11.56 0.07
N LEU A 174 19.84 10.43 -0.05
CA LEU A 174 21.23 10.38 -0.55
C LEU A 174 21.37 10.93 -1.98
N ASN A 175 20.33 10.78 -2.79
CA ASN A 175 20.29 11.29 -4.16
C ASN A 175 19.69 12.71 -4.26
N GLY A 176 19.46 13.40 -3.13
CA GLY A 176 18.95 14.78 -3.10
C GLY A 176 17.55 14.96 -3.70
N ILE A 177 16.76 13.87 -3.83
CA ILE A 177 15.41 13.92 -4.40
C ILE A 177 14.43 14.42 -3.34
N LYS A 178 13.77 15.53 -3.61
CA LYS A 178 12.77 16.13 -2.70
C LYS A 178 11.45 15.38 -2.77
N LEU A 179 10.76 15.38 -1.64
CA LEU A 179 9.39 14.89 -1.51
C LEU A 179 8.45 16.11 -1.41
N ASN A 180 7.59 16.29 -2.40
CA ASN A 180 6.67 17.42 -2.46
C ASN A 180 5.35 17.04 -1.77
N SER A 181 4.95 17.81 -0.74
CA SER A 181 3.66 17.66 -0.08
C SER A 181 2.51 18.01 -1.03
N LEU A 182 1.38 17.31 -0.85
CA LEU A 182 0.11 17.62 -1.50
C LEU A 182 -0.90 18.23 -0.51
N ASP A 183 -0.43 18.68 0.65
CA ASP A 183 -1.19 19.40 1.69
C ASP A 183 -2.46 18.66 2.15
N ALA A 184 -2.37 17.36 2.32
CA ALA A 184 -3.47 16.52 2.78
C ALA A 184 -3.01 15.58 3.91
N ASP A 185 -2.50 16.17 4.99
CA ASP A 185 -2.06 15.45 6.17
C ASP A 185 -3.24 15.19 7.09
N GLU A 186 -3.38 13.97 7.53
CA GLU A 186 -4.42 13.55 8.47
C GLU A 186 -3.86 12.57 9.49
N SER A 187 -4.32 12.70 10.73
CA SER A 187 -3.97 11.74 11.79
C SER A 187 -5.19 10.92 12.19
N TRP A 188 -4.97 9.64 12.38
CA TRP A 188 -5.98 8.66 12.74
C TRP A 188 -5.47 7.75 13.82
N MET A 189 -6.29 7.45 14.81
CA MET A 189 -6.01 6.38 15.74
C MET A 189 -6.53 5.06 15.14
N VAL A 190 -5.67 4.06 15.13
CA VAL A 190 -6.00 2.70 14.70
C VAL A 190 -6.10 1.81 15.92
N VAL A 191 -7.20 1.08 16.03
CA VAL A 191 -7.41 0.01 17.01
C VAL A 191 -7.62 -1.27 16.25
N ASP A 192 -6.72 -2.23 16.40
CA ASP A 192 -6.83 -3.58 15.84
C ASP A 192 -7.07 -4.59 16.95
N GLY A 193 -7.77 -5.64 16.61
CA GLY A 193 -8.03 -6.74 17.52
C GLY A 193 -8.66 -7.95 16.84
N TYR A 194 -9.01 -8.91 17.67
CA TYR A 194 -9.66 -10.17 17.28
C TYR A 194 -11.00 -10.31 18.00
N THR A 195 -11.95 -10.95 17.36
CA THR A 195 -13.25 -11.30 17.94
C THR A 195 -13.55 -12.78 17.74
N LYS A 196 -14.34 -13.37 18.62
CA LYS A 196 -14.77 -14.79 18.48
C LYS A 196 -15.86 -14.94 17.41
N SER A 197 -16.65 -13.89 17.17
CA SER A 197 -17.76 -13.90 16.20
C SER A 197 -17.81 -12.58 15.42
N SER A 198 -18.44 -12.60 14.24
CA SER A 198 -18.64 -11.39 13.45
C SER A 198 -19.54 -10.40 14.19
N PHE A 199 -19.21 -9.12 14.12
CA PHE A 199 -20.11 -8.08 14.65
C PHE A 199 -21.39 -8.03 13.85
N GLU A 200 -22.52 -7.78 14.52
CA GLU A 200 -23.84 -7.71 13.88
C GLU A 200 -23.87 -6.71 12.72
N CYS A 201 -23.14 -5.58 12.86
CA CYS A 201 -23.07 -4.57 11.82
C CYS A 201 -22.46 -5.04 10.50
N PHE A 202 -21.80 -6.21 10.49
CA PHE A 202 -21.20 -6.84 9.30
C PHE A 202 -22.01 -8.00 8.72
N ALA A 203 -23.29 -8.12 9.04
CA ALA A 203 -24.13 -9.20 8.49
C ALA A 203 -24.11 -9.24 6.95
N GLU A 204 -24.14 -8.09 6.28
CA GLU A 204 -24.22 -7.99 4.80
C GLU A 204 -23.02 -7.30 4.13
N ILE A 205 -22.12 -6.71 4.90
CA ILE A 205 -20.97 -5.92 4.40
C ILE A 205 -19.74 -6.24 5.23
N ASP A 206 -18.58 -5.72 4.83
CA ASP A 206 -17.32 -5.97 5.54
C ASP A 206 -16.60 -4.70 5.98
N ALA A 207 -17.07 -3.54 5.55
CA ALA A 207 -16.53 -2.26 5.96
C ALA A 207 -17.63 -1.21 6.12
N ILE A 208 -17.48 -0.35 7.11
CA ILE A 208 -18.36 0.79 7.38
C ILE A 208 -17.52 2.05 7.42
N GLN A 209 -17.94 3.06 6.66
CA GLN A 209 -17.45 4.42 6.79
C GLN A 209 -18.47 5.21 7.63
N TYR A 210 -18.23 5.36 8.92
CA TYR A 210 -19.08 6.13 9.80
C TYR A 210 -18.75 7.60 9.65
N CYS A 211 -19.52 8.27 8.79
CA CYS A 211 -19.32 9.65 8.39
C CYS A 211 -19.91 10.65 9.40
N ASN A 212 -19.71 10.41 10.69
CA ASN A 212 -20.15 11.29 11.77
C ASN A 212 -19.24 12.53 11.86
N PRO A 213 -19.76 13.77 11.72
CA PRO A 213 -18.96 14.99 11.80
C PRO A 213 -18.22 15.18 13.14
N ALA A 214 -18.75 14.62 14.23
CA ALA A 214 -18.13 14.72 15.54
C ALA A 214 -16.89 13.80 15.68
N ARG A 215 -16.92 12.62 15.05
CA ARG A 215 -15.83 11.65 15.09
C ARG A 215 -15.95 10.66 13.91
N PRO A 216 -15.44 11.02 12.73
CA PRO A 216 -15.40 10.06 11.62
C PRO A 216 -14.65 8.80 11.99
N THR A 217 -15.19 7.64 11.60
CA THR A 217 -14.59 6.33 11.94
C THR A 217 -14.76 5.38 10.79
N THR A 218 -13.69 4.67 10.42
CA THR A 218 -13.73 3.53 9.52
C THR A 218 -13.73 2.25 10.36
N ILE A 219 -14.61 1.31 10.03
CA ILE A 219 -14.75 0.05 10.75
C ILE A 219 -14.65 -1.06 9.74
N ILE A 220 -13.77 -2.04 10.00
CA ILE A 220 -13.50 -3.12 9.06
C ILE A 220 -13.42 -4.43 9.83
N GLN A 221 -14.03 -5.47 9.28
CA GLN A 221 -13.78 -6.84 9.69
C GLN A 221 -12.92 -7.53 8.62
N GLY A 222 -11.72 -7.91 9.00
CA GLY A 222 -10.72 -8.53 8.13
C GLY A 222 -10.80 -10.05 8.07
N VAL A 223 -9.67 -10.68 7.80
CA VAL A 223 -9.49 -12.15 7.75
C VAL A 223 -9.47 -12.68 9.18
N GLU A 224 -9.94 -13.94 9.38
CA GLU A 224 -9.86 -14.67 10.65
C GLU A 224 -10.43 -13.90 11.86
N ASN A 225 -11.55 -13.21 11.64
CA ASN A 225 -12.18 -12.41 12.68
C ASN A 225 -11.32 -11.26 13.23
N CYS A 226 -10.26 -10.86 12.53
CA CYS A 226 -9.59 -9.60 12.81
C CYS A 226 -10.56 -8.43 12.57
N PHE A 227 -10.49 -7.44 13.41
CA PHE A 227 -11.19 -6.17 13.18
C PHE A 227 -10.26 -4.98 13.28
N ARG A 228 -10.66 -3.89 12.63
CA ARG A 228 -9.97 -2.60 12.68
C ARG A 228 -10.96 -1.46 12.82
N PHE A 229 -10.69 -0.57 13.77
CA PHE A 229 -11.28 0.75 13.84
C PHE A 229 -10.21 1.78 13.52
N GLU A 230 -10.50 2.66 12.57
CA GLU A 230 -9.70 3.85 12.28
C GLU A 230 -10.53 5.06 12.72
N ILE A 231 -10.13 5.72 13.78
CA ILE A 231 -10.87 6.79 14.45
C ILE A 231 -10.15 8.11 14.18
N ALA A 232 -10.86 9.09 13.60
CA ALA A 232 -10.26 10.38 13.28
C ALA A 232 -9.70 11.06 14.53
N TYR A 233 -8.45 11.54 14.46
CA TYR A 233 -7.85 12.39 15.47
C TYR A 233 -8.42 13.81 15.35
N MET A 234 -8.97 14.33 16.43
CA MET A 234 -9.70 15.58 16.43
C MET A 234 -8.97 16.67 17.23
N PRO A 235 -9.21 17.95 16.94
CA PRO A 235 -8.68 19.04 17.78
C PRO A 235 -9.04 18.83 19.24
N GLY A 236 -8.05 18.92 20.13
CA GLY A 236 -8.19 18.67 21.56
C GLY A 236 -7.84 17.25 22.01
N ASP A 237 -7.66 16.31 21.07
CA ASP A 237 -7.12 15.00 21.42
C ASP A 237 -5.62 15.10 21.73
N THR A 238 -5.15 14.25 22.63
CA THR A 238 -3.72 13.95 22.78
C THR A 238 -3.49 12.47 22.49
N ILE A 239 -2.31 12.15 21.95
CA ILE A 239 -1.95 10.75 21.60
C ILE A 239 -2.10 9.85 22.83
N GLU A 240 -1.60 10.32 23.98
CA GLU A 240 -1.62 9.58 25.24
C GLU A 240 -3.05 9.28 25.71
N GLU A 241 -3.98 10.26 25.60
CA GLU A 241 -5.35 10.07 26.08
C GLU A 241 -6.17 9.19 25.15
N ILE A 242 -6.10 9.41 23.82
CA ILE A 242 -6.97 8.70 22.87
C ILE A 242 -6.63 7.22 22.81
N GLN A 243 -5.39 6.83 23.09
CA GLN A 243 -4.94 5.43 23.12
C GLN A 243 -5.36 4.66 24.37
N LYS A 244 -5.86 5.35 25.42
CA LYS A 244 -6.36 4.65 26.61
C LYS A 244 -7.64 3.89 26.29
N GLU A 245 -7.69 2.61 26.68
CA GLU A 245 -8.82 1.73 26.39
C GLU A 245 -10.16 2.34 26.80
N LYS A 246 -10.25 2.87 28.01
CA LYS A 246 -11.47 3.55 28.51
C LYS A 246 -11.92 4.75 27.67
N VAL A 247 -11.01 5.32 26.84
CA VAL A 247 -11.31 6.47 25.98
C VAL A 247 -11.78 6.00 24.62
N PHE A 248 -11.03 5.10 23.96
CA PHE A 248 -11.43 4.67 22.63
C PHE A 248 -12.66 3.75 22.66
N ARG A 249 -12.89 2.97 23.71
CA ARG A 249 -14.13 2.18 23.87
C ARG A 249 -15.38 3.02 23.70
N LYS A 250 -15.40 4.30 24.11
CA LYS A 250 -16.54 5.21 23.89
C LYS A 250 -16.96 5.35 22.42
N TYR A 251 -16.04 5.06 21.48
CA TYR A 251 -16.28 5.20 20.03
C TYR A 251 -16.54 3.86 19.35
N ILE A 252 -16.20 2.74 19.99
CA ILE A 252 -16.24 1.42 19.37
C ILE A 252 -17.22 0.46 20.00
N ASP A 253 -17.54 0.59 21.32
CA ASP A 253 -18.39 -0.38 22.03
C ASP A 253 -19.78 -0.53 21.40
N GLU A 254 -20.33 0.57 20.88
CA GLU A 254 -21.65 0.54 20.20
C GLU A 254 -21.66 -0.29 18.90
N TRP A 255 -20.46 -0.62 18.34
CA TRP A 255 -20.29 -1.43 17.14
C TRP A 255 -19.90 -2.87 17.47
N ILE A 256 -19.19 -3.05 18.56
CA ILE A 256 -18.77 -4.38 19.05
C ILE A 256 -19.97 -5.12 19.66
N GLY A 257 -20.86 -4.41 20.37
CA GLY A 257 -21.97 -5.00 21.11
C GLY A 257 -21.45 -5.92 22.22
N ASP A 258 -22.11 -7.08 22.38
CA ASP A 258 -21.79 -8.07 23.40
C ASP A 258 -20.66 -9.05 22.98
N ASN A 259 -19.95 -8.75 21.88
CA ASN A 259 -18.86 -9.62 21.42
C ASN A 259 -17.66 -9.55 22.35
N GLU A 260 -17.08 -10.71 22.66
CA GLU A 260 -15.77 -10.77 23.30
C GLU A 260 -14.68 -10.36 22.30
N VAL A 261 -13.86 -9.39 22.67
CA VAL A 261 -12.80 -8.85 21.83
C VAL A 261 -11.47 -8.83 22.59
N GLU A 262 -10.40 -9.08 21.85
CA GLU A 262 -9.02 -8.93 22.30
C GLU A 262 -8.34 -7.84 21.45
N PHE A 263 -7.89 -6.78 22.06
CA PHE A 263 -7.16 -5.72 21.39
C PHE A 263 -5.69 -6.10 21.21
N SER A 264 -5.22 -6.09 19.98
CA SER A 264 -3.83 -6.43 19.65
C SER A 264 -2.95 -5.18 19.47
N ARG A 265 -3.58 -4.04 19.12
CA ARG A 265 -2.85 -2.80 18.88
C ARG A 265 -3.71 -1.55 19.03
N THR A 266 -3.09 -0.50 19.58
CA THR A 266 -3.57 0.89 19.47
C THR A 266 -2.39 1.77 19.04
N ALA A 267 -2.58 2.58 18.00
CA ALA A 267 -1.54 3.49 17.53
C ALA A 267 -2.16 4.70 16.80
N VAL A 268 -1.54 5.87 16.95
CA VAL A 268 -1.89 7.04 16.14
C VAL A 268 -0.91 7.13 14.98
N TYR A 269 -1.46 7.20 13.78
CA TYR A 269 -0.70 7.37 12.54
C TYR A 269 -1.04 8.71 11.90
N SER A 270 -0.01 9.43 11.50
CA SER A 270 -0.12 10.59 10.62
C SER A 270 0.15 10.14 9.20
N PHE A 271 -0.82 10.33 8.34
CA PHE A 271 -0.73 10.04 6.92
C PHE A 271 -0.41 11.31 6.16
N HIS A 272 0.53 11.20 5.24
CA HIS A 272 0.94 12.30 4.39
C HIS A 272 0.56 12.00 2.94
N ALA A 273 0.15 13.01 2.21
CA ALA A 273 0.05 12.91 0.77
C ALA A 273 1.27 13.63 0.18
N ALA A 274 2.16 12.88 -0.43
CA ALA A 274 3.39 13.45 -0.99
C ALA A 274 3.90 12.62 -2.18
N ALA A 275 4.64 13.26 -3.07
CA ALA A 275 5.26 12.60 -4.20
C ALA A 275 6.69 13.09 -4.42
N ALA A 276 7.61 12.18 -4.71
CA ALA A 276 8.98 12.51 -5.08
C ALA A 276 9.03 13.31 -6.37
N GLU A 277 9.91 14.31 -6.40
CA GLU A 277 10.12 15.17 -7.57
C GLU A 277 10.54 14.36 -8.79
N LYS A 278 11.41 13.36 -8.57
CA LYS A 278 11.85 12.38 -9.57
C LYS A 278 11.67 10.97 -9.01
N TRP A 279 11.29 10.02 -9.86
CA TRP A 279 11.16 8.63 -9.49
C TRP A 279 12.31 7.77 -9.95
N SER A 280 13.18 8.34 -10.78
CA SER A 280 14.43 7.73 -11.20
C SER A 280 15.54 8.77 -11.36
N ILE A 281 16.78 8.33 -11.13
CA ILE A 281 18.00 9.05 -11.44
C ILE A 281 19.06 8.03 -11.88
N GLY A 282 19.51 8.13 -13.15
CA GLY A 282 20.35 7.09 -13.73
C GLY A 282 19.71 5.70 -13.61
N ASN A 283 20.42 4.77 -13.00
CA ASN A 283 19.98 3.38 -12.78
C ASN A 283 19.36 3.14 -11.38
N ILE A 284 19.01 4.21 -10.67
CA ILE A 284 18.34 4.17 -9.36
C ILE A 284 16.87 4.51 -9.55
N PHE A 285 15.98 3.68 -9.01
CA PHE A 285 14.52 3.82 -9.11
C PHE A 285 13.88 3.83 -7.74
N LEU A 286 12.95 4.76 -7.49
CA LEU A 286 12.15 4.83 -6.27
C LEU A 286 10.81 4.13 -6.49
N LEU A 287 10.37 3.28 -5.55
CA LEU A 287 9.11 2.54 -5.61
C LEU A 287 8.34 2.66 -4.29
N GLY A 288 7.01 2.60 -4.39
CA GLY A 288 6.13 2.68 -3.23
C GLY A 288 6.33 3.96 -2.42
N ASP A 289 6.33 3.87 -1.10
CA ASP A 289 6.43 5.02 -0.21
C ASP A 289 7.73 5.83 -0.35
N ALA A 290 8.78 5.25 -0.93
CA ALA A 290 10.00 5.98 -1.28
C ALA A 290 9.73 7.02 -2.39
N ALA A 291 8.82 6.72 -3.32
CA ALA A 291 8.43 7.58 -4.42
C ALA A 291 7.16 8.39 -4.13
N HIS A 292 6.19 7.82 -3.40
CA HIS A 292 4.90 8.45 -3.16
C HIS A 292 4.23 7.95 -1.89
N GLN A 293 3.67 8.87 -1.15
CA GLN A 293 2.87 8.61 0.05
C GLN A 293 1.44 9.07 -0.21
N MET A 294 0.46 8.34 0.30
CA MET A 294 -0.94 8.68 0.09
C MET A 294 -1.79 8.39 1.32
N PRO A 295 -2.93 9.10 1.49
CA PRO A 295 -3.86 8.83 2.57
C PRO A 295 -4.39 7.40 2.51
N PRO A 296 -4.81 6.82 3.65
CA PRO A 296 -5.21 5.40 3.74
C PRO A 296 -6.52 5.09 3.01
N PHE A 297 -7.27 6.12 2.65
CA PHE A 297 -8.55 5.96 1.97
C PHE A 297 -8.41 5.15 0.69
N MET A 298 -9.26 4.15 0.52
CA MET A 298 -9.25 3.17 -0.57
C MET A 298 -8.15 2.08 -0.48
N GLY A 299 -7.27 2.08 0.53
CA GLY A 299 -6.25 1.03 0.71
C GLY A 299 -5.23 0.93 -0.43
N GLN A 300 -4.83 2.05 -1.06
CA GLN A 300 -4.08 2.04 -2.31
C GLN A 300 -2.56 2.24 -2.18
N GLY A 301 -2.03 2.50 -0.97
CA GLY A 301 -0.59 2.74 -0.77
C GLY A 301 0.26 1.53 -1.20
N MET A 302 0.09 0.41 -0.51
CA MET A 302 0.78 -0.85 -0.82
C MET A 302 0.51 -1.29 -2.26
N ASN A 303 -0.76 -1.29 -2.67
CA ASN A 303 -1.17 -1.70 -4.01
C ASN A 303 -0.51 -0.86 -5.13
N SER A 304 -0.34 0.44 -4.92
CA SER A 304 0.38 1.30 -5.88
C SER A 304 1.86 0.93 -5.97
N GLY A 305 2.51 0.63 -4.85
CA GLY A 305 3.90 0.19 -4.82
C GLY A 305 4.11 -1.18 -5.50
N CYS A 306 3.20 -2.13 -5.31
CA CYS A 306 3.24 -3.41 -6.03
C CYS A 306 3.12 -3.21 -7.55
N ARG A 307 2.24 -2.29 -7.99
CA ARG A 307 2.14 -1.93 -9.43
C ARG A 307 3.39 -1.23 -9.94
N ASP A 308 4.12 -0.48 -9.11
CA ASP A 308 5.41 0.10 -9.48
C ASP A 308 6.43 -0.99 -9.77
N ALA A 309 6.51 -1.99 -8.88
CA ALA A 309 7.39 -3.15 -9.05
C ALA A 309 7.07 -3.90 -10.35
N GLU A 310 5.79 -4.24 -10.57
CA GLU A 310 5.37 -4.91 -11.79
C GLU A 310 5.75 -4.10 -13.04
N ASN A 311 5.40 -2.82 -13.07
CA ASN A 311 5.65 -1.95 -14.22
C ASN A 311 7.14 -1.84 -14.57
N LEU A 312 8.02 -1.79 -13.57
CA LEU A 312 9.45 -1.61 -13.77
C LEU A 312 10.16 -2.93 -14.09
N LEU A 313 9.82 -4.02 -13.40
CA LEU A 313 10.64 -5.24 -13.43
C LEU A 313 10.55 -6.01 -14.73
N TRP A 314 9.41 -6.05 -15.42
CA TRP A 314 9.37 -6.65 -16.75
C TRP A 314 10.25 -5.88 -17.75
N LYS A 315 10.37 -4.54 -17.60
CA LYS A 315 11.24 -3.69 -18.43
C LYS A 315 12.71 -3.98 -18.14
N ILE A 316 13.09 -4.04 -16.86
CA ILE A 316 14.46 -4.44 -16.44
C ILE A 316 14.80 -5.81 -16.99
N ASN A 317 13.90 -6.79 -16.86
CA ASN A 317 14.09 -8.14 -17.41
C ASN A 317 14.31 -8.11 -18.93
N GLY A 318 13.51 -7.35 -19.66
CA GLY A 318 13.66 -7.22 -21.11
C GLY A 318 14.96 -6.54 -21.53
N VAL A 319 15.40 -5.52 -20.78
CA VAL A 319 16.70 -4.84 -21.01
C VAL A 319 17.86 -5.77 -20.72
N LEU A 320 17.85 -6.51 -19.60
CA LEU A 320 18.91 -7.45 -19.22
C LEU A 320 19.04 -8.59 -20.23
N LYS A 321 17.93 -9.01 -20.84
CA LYS A 321 17.90 -10.04 -21.92
C LYS A 321 18.19 -9.48 -23.31
N GLY A 322 18.46 -8.16 -23.43
CA GLY A 322 18.70 -7.52 -24.73
C GLY A 322 17.48 -7.42 -25.63
N LEU A 323 16.26 -7.65 -25.11
CA LEU A 323 15.01 -7.58 -25.86
C LEU A 323 14.55 -6.12 -26.09
N TYR A 324 14.93 -5.24 -25.17
CA TYR A 324 14.56 -3.82 -25.24
C TYR A 324 15.77 -2.92 -25.00
N PRO A 325 15.80 -1.74 -25.60
CA PRO A 325 16.84 -0.74 -25.33
C PRO A 325 16.65 -0.15 -23.92
N PRO A 326 17.75 0.21 -23.20
CA PRO A 326 17.68 0.76 -21.85
C PRO A 326 16.76 1.98 -21.70
N LYS A 327 16.56 2.77 -22.76
CA LYS A 327 15.64 3.92 -22.77
C LYS A 327 14.19 3.58 -22.37
N ILE A 328 13.76 2.32 -22.48
CA ILE A 328 12.42 1.91 -22.05
C ILE A 328 12.20 2.14 -20.55
N LEU A 329 13.26 2.09 -19.74
CA LEU A 329 13.18 2.28 -18.29
C LEU A 329 12.69 3.68 -17.92
N ALA A 330 12.95 4.69 -18.77
CA ALA A 330 12.44 6.05 -18.57
C ALA A 330 10.90 6.13 -18.61
N SER A 331 10.23 5.14 -19.23
CA SER A 331 8.77 5.08 -19.25
C SER A 331 8.17 4.77 -17.87
N TYR A 332 8.94 4.21 -16.94
CA TYR A 332 8.49 3.93 -15.58
C TYR A 332 7.88 5.17 -14.91
N GLU A 333 8.63 6.25 -14.80
CA GLU A 333 8.13 7.49 -14.18
C GLU A 333 6.98 8.08 -14.98
N SER A 334 7.06 8.13 -16.31
CA SER A 334 6.02 8.74 -17.15
C SER A 334 4.70 7.97 -17.15
N GLU A 335 4.71 6.68 -16.86
CA GLU A 335 3.51 5.83 -16.74
C GLU A 335 2.96 5.83 -15.31
N ARG A 336 3.85 5.63 -14.32
CA ARG A 336 3.42 5.42 -12.93
C ARG A 336 3.06 6.71 -12.20
N LYS A 337 3.83 7.76 -12.36
CA LYS A 337 3.63 9.02 -11.63
C LYS A 337 2.27 9.68 -11.92
N PRO A 338 1.78 9.80 -13.18
CA PRO A 338 0.43 10.31 -13.45
C PRO A 338 -0.67 9.40 -12.92
N HIS A 339 -0.47 8.08 -12.97
CA HIS A 339 -1.43 7.10 -12.45
C HIS A 339 -1.57 7.24 -10.93
N VAL A 340 -0.45 7.25 -10.19
CA VAL A 340 -0.44 7.42 -8.74
C VAL A 340 -1.03 8.78 -8.34
N ALA A 341 -0.65 9.87 -9.01
CA ALA A 341 -1.21 11.20 -8.76
C ALA A 341 -2.75 11.22 -8.91
N ARG A 342 -3.31 10.45 -9.83
CA ARG A 342 -4.75 10.32 -10.01
C ARG A 342 -5.40 9.56 -8.85
N ILE A 343 -4.80 8.46 -8.43
CA ILE A 343 -5.25 7.66 -7.28
C ILE A 343 -5.16 8.48 -5.99
N THR A 344 -4.05 9.17 -5.75
CA THR A 344 -3.85 10.01 -4.56
C THR A 344 -4.91 11.13 -4.48
N ARG A 345 -5.19 11.82 -5.60
CA ARG A 345 -6.27 12.82 -5.65
C ARG A 345 -7.64 12.22 -5.35
N ALA A 346 -7.90 11.00 -5.83
CA ALA A 346 -9.15 10.30 -5.53
C ALA A 346 -9.26 9.93 -4.04
N ALA A 347 -8.16 9.44 -3.45
CA ALA A 347 -8.09 9.14 -2.02
C ALA A 347 -8.32 10.39 -1.17
N ILE A 348 -7.65 11.52 -1.49
CA ILE A 348 -7.85 12.82 -0.82
C ILE A 348 -9.33 13.25 -0.93
N LYS A 349 -9.91 13.17 -2.13
CA LYS A 349 -11.33 13.52 -2.33
C LYS A 349 -12.25 12.63 -1.51
N MET A 350 -12.00 11.33 -1.46
CA MET A 350 -12.78 10.42 -0.62
C MET A 350 -12.64 10.77 0.85
N GLY A 351 -11.42 11.02 1.34
CA GLY A 351 -11.17 11.48 2.70
C GLY A 351 -11.96 12.74 3.02
N SER A 352 -11.95 13.73 2.15
CA SER A 352 -12.72 14.98 2.35
C SER A 352 -14.24 14.76 2.43
N VAL A 353 -14.74 13.74 1.72
CA VAL A 353 -16.16 13.33 1.79
C VAL A 353 -16.45 12.66 3.14
N ILE A 354 -15.63 11.69 3.55
CA ILE A 354 -15.81 10.94 4.81
C ILE A 354 -15.67 11.90 6.00
N ASN A 355 -14.63 12.76 5.99
CA ASN A 355 -14.20 13.61 7.09
C ASN A 355 -14.89 14.98 7.14
N ALA A 356 -16.08 15.13 6.57
CA ALA A 356 -16.81 16.39 6.66
C ALA A 356 -17.15 16.71 8.12
N LYS A 357 -16.25 17.43 8.82
CA LYS A 357 -16.37 17.80 10.25
C LYS A 357 -17.43 18.87 10.52
N ASN A 358 -17.87 19.60 9.51
CA ASN A 358 -18.93 20.58 9.63
C ASN A 358 -20.31 19.93 9.40
N LYS A 359 -21.23 20.10 10.36
CA LYS A 359 -22.58 19.49 10.32
C LYS A 359 -23.38 19.87 9.07
N PHE A 360 -23.29 21.12 8.61
CA PHE A 360 -24.02 21.59 7.42
C PHE A 360 -23.41 20.95 6.13
N LYS A 361 -22.07 20.93 6.01
CA LYS A 361 -21.42 20.24 4.90
C LYS A 361 -21.74 18.75 4.90
N ALA A 362 -21.80 18.11 6.06
CA ALA A 362 -22.20 16.72 6.21
C ALA A 362 -23.64 16.47 5.75
N LEU A 363 -24.57 17.37 6.07
CA LEU A 363 -25.96 17.27 5.60
C LEU A 363 -26.04 17.34 4.08
N ILE A 364 -25.38 18.32 3.46
CA ILE A 364 -25.31 18.43 1.98
C ILE A 364 -24.72 17.17 1.37
N ARG A 365 -23.59 16.68 1.89
CA ARG A 365 -22.95 15.43 1.46
C ARG A 365 -23.94 14.27 1.53
N ASN A 366 -24.59 14.06 2.68
CA ASN A 366 -25.50 12.94 2.89
C ASN A 366 -26.64 12.96 1.87
N THR A 367 -27.22 14.15 1.64
CA THR A 367 -28.30 14.32 0.66
C THR A 367 -27.81 14.04 -0.76
N ALA A 368 -26.68 14.61 -1.15
CA ALA A 368 -26.12 14.42 -2.48
C ALA A 368 -25.78 12.93 -2.77
N LEU A 369 -25.17 12.23 -1.80
CA LEU A 369 -24.83 10.81 -1.96
C LEU A 369 -26.07 9.92 -2.02
N ARG A 370 -27.11 10.18 -1.23
CA ARG A 370 -28.37 9.44 -1.31
C ARG A 370 -29.05 9.64 -2.68
N ILE A 371 -29.09 10.86 -3.19
CA ILE A 371 -29.64 11.15 -4.53
C ILE A 371 -28.80 10.43 -5.61
N GLN A 372 -27.49 10.48 -5.50
CA GLN A 372 -26.59 9.82 -6.46
C GLN A 372 -26.78 8.30 -6.44
N GLY A 373 -26.90 7.69 -5.26
CA GLY A 373 -27.16 6.25 -5.12
C GLY A 373 -28.51 5.85 -5.74
N TYR A 374 -29.54 6.69 -5.59
CA TYR A 374 -30.85 6.48 -6.19
C TYR A 374 -30.83 6.56 -7.73
N ILE A 375 -30.09 7.53 -8.30
CA ILE A 375 -30.10 7.79 -9.76
C ILE A 375 -29.20 6.82 -10.52
N LYS A 376 -27.99 6.50 -10.00
CA LYS A 376 -26.95 5.75 -10.72
C LYS A 376 -26.87 4.28 -10.35
N GLY A 377 -27.60 3.85 -9.34
CA GLY A 377 -27.32 2.55 -8.70
C GLY A 377 -25.98 2.57 -7.94
N ASN A 378 -25.81 1.62 -7.04
CA ASN A 378 -24.62 1.57 -6.18
C ASN A 378 -23.32 1.16 -6.91
N GLU A 379 -23.44 0.68 -8.16
CA GLU A 379 -22.36 0.03 -8.89
C GLU A 379 -21.42 0.99 -9.64
N ASN A 380 -21.90 2.18 -10.01
CA ASN A 380 -21.19 3.10 -10.93
C ASN A 380 -20.55 4.33 -10.24
N ILE A 381 -20.46 4.33 -8.91
CA ILE A 381 -20.06 5.52 -8.16
C ILE A 381 -18.54 5.75 -8.16
N PHE A 382 -17.74 4.68 -8.33
CA PHE A 382 -16.27 4.77 -8.35
C PHE A 382 -15.67 4.08 -9.58
N PRO A 383 -15.62 4.77 -10.74
CA PRO A 383 -14.95 4.24 -11.94
C PRO A 383 -13.48 3.86 -11.72
N ILE A 384 -12.84 4.45 -10.70
CA ILE A 384 -11.43 4.20 -10.34
C ILE A 384 -11.23 2.80 -9.78
N LEU A 385 -12.21 2.24 -9.06
CA LEU A 385 -12.16 0.86 -8.55
C LEU A 385 -12.46 -0.18 -9.65
N ASN A 386 -12.93 0.26 -10.82
CA ASN A 386 -13.26 -0.60 -11.96
C ASN A 386 -12.04 -0.94 -12.84
N GLY A 387 -10.82 -0.96 -12.30
CA GLY A 387 -9.62 -1.33 -13.06
C GLY A 387 -9.42 -0.41 -14.27
N ASN A 388 -9.38 0.89 -14.04
CA ASN A 388 -9.22 1.82 -15.14
C ASN A 388 -7.88 1.62 -15.83
N ARG A 389 -8.02 1.36 -17.12
CA ARG A 389 -7.03 1.36 -18.19
C ARG A 389 -5.72 2.00 -17.74
N LEU A 390 -4.67 1.22 -17.69
CA LEU A 390 -3.30 1.71 -17.75
C LEU A 390 -3.31 2.81 -18.81
N GLY A 391 -3.00 4.03 -18.43
CA GLY A 391 -3.03 5.16 -19.37
C GLY A 391 -2.18 4.84 -20.59
N ASN A 392 -2.38 5.53 -21.67
CA ASN A 392 -1.76 5.38 -23.00
C ASN A 392 -0.20 5.41 -23.04
N GLY A 393 0.49 4.99 -21.94
CA GLY A 393 1.93 5.10 -21.77
C GLY A 393 2.74 4.37 -22.83
N ILE A 394 2.40 3.13 -23.14
CA ILE A 394 3.15 2.31 -24.10
C ILE A 394 3.04 2.87 -25.53
N HIS A 395 1.92 3.44 -25.94
CA HIS A 395 1.75 4.00 -27.28
C HIS A 395 2.61 5.25 -27.57
N LYS A 396 3.05 5.98 -26.53
CA LYS A 396 3.93 7.15 -26.71
C LYS A 396 5.41 6.81 -26.81
N CYS A 397 5.83 5.68 -26.26
CA CYS A 397 7.25 5.27 -26.29
C CYS A 397 7.65 4.50 -27.56
N LEU A 398 6.69 3.98 -28.33
CA LEU A 398 6.95 3.23 -29.56
C LEU A 398 6.90 4.09 -30.82
N LYS A 399 6.57 5.39 -30.72
CA LYS A 399 6.76 6.41 -31.76
C LYS A 399 8.02 7.20 -31.47
#